data_42fcb398a4f64e6f5a1d3c92d0d78acd
#
_entry.id   42fcb398a4f64e6f5a1d3c92d0d78acd
#
_cell.length_a   1.000
_cell.length_b   1.000
_cell.length_c   1.000
_cell.angle_alpha   90.00
_cell.angle_beta   90.00
_cell.angle_gamma   90.00
#
_symmetry.space_group_name_H-M   'P 1'
#
loop_
_entity.id
_entity.type
_entity.pdbx_description
1 polymer ?
#
loop_
_entity_poly.entity_id
_entity_poly.type
_entity_poly.pdbx_seq_one_letter_code
_entity_poly.pdbx_strand_id
1 'polypeptide(L)'
;MKALVKGKRVAIVGRAGSIVGTGNGPAIDAADVVIRVNWLLPTDPEYIPDMGERTDLVYTCSRCATSRRQATALGVRTHRISGGLRTKVSRQFFPKRSDYRVSTGLLCAVQCVRYGAARVELYGFDLQRSEHVQERTPDGHNPKGNKARTWWHIWTVEKKAWRRLIKSRPGIIYPDPIFREVLK
;
A
#
# COMPACT_ATOMS: atom_id res chain seq x y z
N MET A 1 -10.97 -10.34 -3.82
CA MET A 1 -9.94 -9.50 -4.46
C MET A 1 -9.83 -9.75 -5.97
N LYS A 2 -9.63 -11.00 -6.47
CA LYS A 2 -9.45 -11.24 -7.92
C LYS A 2 -10.58 -10.65 -8.79
N ALA A 3 -11.83 -10.94 -8.49
CA ALA A 3 -12.97 -10.39 -9.23
C ALA A 3 -13.08 -8.85 -9.13
N LEU A 4 -12.57 -8.26 -8.05
CA LEU A 4 -12.60 -6.82 -7.85
C LEU A 4 -11.62 -6.07 -8.77
N VAL A 5 -10.42 -6.64 -9.00
CA VAL A 5 -9.33 -5.92 -9.68
C VAL A 5 -9.11 -6.32 -11.14
N LYS A 6 -9.68 -7.44 -11.61
CA LYS A 6 -9.45 -7.95 -12.98
C LYS A 6 -9.94 -6.95 -14.03
N GLY A 7 -9.06 -6.54 -14.93
CA GLY A 7 -9.34 -5.60 -16.01
C GLY A 7 -9.55 -4.14 -15.56
N LYS A 8 -9.24 -3.83 -14.31
CA LYS A 8 -9.51 -2.52 -13.69
C LYS A 8 -8.26 -1.66 -13.53
N ARG A 9 -8.47 -0.34 -13.52
CA ARG A 9 -7.50 0.64 -13.04
C ARG A 9 -7.58 0.69 -11.52
N VAL A 10 -6.49 0.33 -10.84
CA VAL A 10 -6.43 0.17 -9.40
C VAL A 10 -5.48 1.21 -8.80
N ALA A 11 -5.98 2.06 -7.90
CA ALA A 11 -5.15 2.89 -7.04
C ALA A 11 -4.80 2.13 -5.76
N ILE A 12 -3.51 1.97 -5.47
CA ILE A 12 -3.03 1.43 -4.20
C ILE A 12 -2.45 2.59 -3.39
N VAL A 13 -3.07 2.86 -2.24
CA VAL A 13 -2.72 4.00 -1.39
C VAL A 13 -2.02 3.51 -0.13
N GLY A 14 -0.76 3.88 0.00
CA GLY A 14 0.03 3.80 1.23
C GLY A 14 -0.24 4.99 2.14
N ARG A 15 0.55 5.12 3.20
CA ARG A 15 0.41 6.21 4.16
C ARG A 15 1.71 6.95 4.45
N ALA A 16 2.62 6.98 3.50
CA ALA A 16 3.83 7.79 3.64
C ALA A 16 3.46 9.27 3.71
N GLY A 17 4.07 10.01 4.63
CA GLY A 17 3.82 11.44 4.80
C GLY A 17 4.15 12.28 3.57
N SER A 18 4.99 11.75 2.70
CA SER A 18 5.33 12.37 1.41
C SER A 18 4.15 12.54 0.46
N ILE A 19 2.98 11.94 0.73
CA ILE A 19 1.77 12.15 -0.07
C ILE A 19 1.11 13.51 0.23
N VAL A 20 1.35 14.08 1.40
CA VAL A 20 0.75 15.36 1.82
C VAL A 20 1.25 16.49 0.93
N GLY A 21 0.34 17.33 0.47
CA GLY A 21 0.63 18.45 -0.44
C GLY A 21 0.74 18.05 -1.92
N THR A 22 0.41 16.80 -2.29
CA THR A 22 0.53 16.33 -3.68
C THR A 22 -0.70 16.57 -4.53
N GLY A 23 -1.88 16.82 -3.94
CA GLY A 23 -3.14 16.97 -4.65
C GLY A 23 -3.61 15.71 -5.39
N ASN A 24 -3.15 14.53 -5.00
CA ASN A 24 -3.46 13.28 -5.69
C ASN A 24 -4.87 12.73 -5.40
N GLY A 25 -5.60 13.29 -4.43
CA GLY A 25 -6.92 12.81 -4.00
C GLY A 25 -7.90 12.55 -5.15
N PRO A 26 -8.15 13.53 -6.03
CA PRO A 26 -9.07 13.34 -7.17
C PRO A 26 -8.61 12.22 -8.12
N ALA A 27 -7.32 12.08 -8.37
CA ALA A 27 -6.78 11.02 -9.23
C ALA A 27 -6.94 9.63 -8.62
N ILE A 28 -6.79 9.52 -7.28
CA ILE A 28 -7.02 8.30 -6.53
C ILE A 28 -8.49 7.91 -6.61
N ASP A 29 -9.40 8.86 -6.33
CA ASP A 29 -10.84 8.60 -6.29
C ASP A 29 -11.44 8.31 -7.68
N ALA A 30 -10.80 8.77 -8.75
CA ALA A 30 -11.18 8.45 -10.12
C ALA A 30 -10.76 7.04 -10.58
N ALA A 31 -10.00 6.26 -9.80
CA ALA A 31 -9.68 4.88 -10.13
C ALA A 31 -10.93 3.98 -10.08
N ASP A 32 -10.95 2.88 -10.85
CA ASP A 32 -12.06 1.91 -10.77
C ASP A 32 -12.12 1.24 -9.40
N VAL A 33 -10.95 1.04 -8.78
CA VAL A 33 -10.81 0.41 -7.45
C VAL A 33 -9.75 1.14 -6.64
N VAL A 34 -10.11 1.53 -5.42
CA VAL A 34 -9.19 2.13 -4.44
C VAL A 34 -8.88 1.12 -3.33
N ILE A 35 -7.61 0.75 -3.20
CA ILE A 35 -7.12 -0.19 -2.18
C ILE A 35 -6.22 0.57 -1.20
N ARG A 36 -6.58 0.60 0.08
CA ARG A 36 -5.73 1.17 1.13
C ARG A 36 -4.97 0.08 1.87
N VAL A 37 -3.69 0.34 2.11
CA VAL A 37 -2.78 -0.64 2.70
C VAL A 37 -2.68 -0.45 4.21
N ASN A 38 -3.13 -1.44 4.97
CA ASN A 38 -3.09 -1.51 6.45
C ASN A 38 -3.94 -0.48 7.20
N TRP A 39 -4.67 0.39 6.54
CA TRP A 39 -5.49 1.43 7.17
C TRP A 39 -6.70 1.80 6.32
N LEU A 40 -7.60 2.58 6.88
CA LEU A 40 -8.81 3.04 6.24
C LEU A 40 -8.67 4.47 5.68
N LEU A 41 -9.79 5.13 5.57
CA LEU A 41 -9.93 6.51 5.11
C LEU A 41 -9.10 7.46 6.01
N PRO A 42 -8.55 8.54 5.44
CA PRO A 42 -8.09 9.63 6.25
C PRO A 42 -9.28 10.14 7.07
N THR A 43 -9.16 10.07 8.39
CA THR A 43 -10.17 10.56 9.32
C THR A 43 -10.17 12.07 9.41
N ASP A 44 -9.10 12.69 8.95
CA ASP A 44 -8.92 14.13 8.94
C ASP A 44 -9.19 14.68 7.53
N PRO A 45 -10.21 15.56 7.37
CA PRO A 45 -10.56 16.16 6.09
C PRO A 45 -9.40 16.87 5.38
N GLU A 46 -8.41 17.34 6.12
CA GLU A 46 -7.24 18.01 5.54
C GLU A 46 -6.43 17.12 4.58
N TYR A 47 -6.50 15.77 4.76
CA TYR A 47 -5.77 14.82 3.90
C TYR A 47 -6.57 14.36 2.67
N ILE A 48 -7.86 14.67 2.59
CA ILE A 48 -8.68 14.27 1.44
C ILE A 48 -8.15 14.80 0.11
N PRO A 49 -7.69 16.05 -0.01
CA PRO A 49 -7.13 16.57 -1.25
C PRO A 49 -5.94 15.75 -1.78
N ASP A 50 -5.17 15.14 -0.88
CA ASP A 50 -3.96 14.40 -1.22
C ASP A 50 -4.16 12.90 -1.33
N MET A 51 -5.08 12.35 -0.54
CA MET A 51 -5.24 10.91 -0.34
C MET A 51 -6.54 10.35 -0.87
N GLY A 52 -7.47 11.21 -1.27
CA GLY A 52 -8.82 10.83 -1.66
C GLY A 52 -9.65 10.31 -0.50
N GLU A 53 -10.92 10.14 -0.75
CA GLU A 53 -11.93 9.75 0.23
C GLU A 53 -12.35 8.28 0.07
N ARG A 54 -12.34 7.75 -1.17
CA ARG A 54 -12.82 6.39 -1.46
C ARG A 54 -11.94 5.29 -0.86
N THR A 55 -12.62 4.21 -0.47
CA THR A 55 -11.99 2.94 -0.09
C THR A 55 -12.89 1.78 -0.49
N ASP A 56 -12.49 1.01 -1.49
CA ASP A 56 -13.22 -0.18 -1.92
C ASP A 56 -12.71 -1.45 -1.21
N LEU A 57 -11.43 -1.42 -0.81
CA LEU A 57 -10.79 -2.54 -0.14
C LEU A 57 -9.69 -2.07 0.82
N VAL A 58 -9.68 -2.63 2.03
CA VAL A 58 -8.52 -2.53 2.94
C VAL A 58 -7.69 -3.81 2.83
N TYR A 59 -6.47 -3.68 2.34
CA TYR A 59 -5.51 -4.77 2.21
C TYR A 59 -4.59 -4.81 3.43
N THR A 60 -4.73 -5.83 4.28
CA THR A 60 -4.13 -5.82 5.62
C THR A 60 -3.21 -7.00 5.90
N CYS A 61 -2.20 -6.78 6.76
CA CYS A 61 -1.48 -7.85 7.43
C CYS A 61 -2.23 -8.34 8.68
N SER A 62 -1.78 -9.44 9.28
CA SER A 62 -2.39 -10.02 10.48
C SER A 62 -2.42 -9.09 11.69
N ARG A 63 -1.45 -8.16 11.76
CA ARG A 63 -1.28 -7.22 12.90
C ARG A 63 -2.22 -6.02 12.86
N CYS A 64 -2.90 -5.76 11.74
CA CYS A 64 -3.79 -4.60 11.58
C CYS A 64 -5.24 -4.96 11.97
N ALA A 65 -5.46 -5.45 13.19
CA ALA A 65 -6.79 -5.84 13.66
C ALA A 65 -7.74 -4.63 13.76
N THR A 66 -7.24 -3.49 14.25
CA THR A 66 -8.02 -2.25 14.37
C THR A 66 -8.55 -1.79 13.02
N SER A 67 -7.69 -1.70 12.01
CA SER A 67 -8.11 -1.31 10.65
C SER A 67 -9.18 -2.23 10.08
N ARG A 68 -9.11 -3.54 10.38
CA ARG A 68 -10.15 -4.49 9.94
C ARG A 68 -11.49 -4.27 10.65
N ARG A 69 -11.47 -4.01 11.97
CA ARG A 69 -12.69 -3.71 12.74
C ARG A 69 -13.36 -2.44 12.22
N GLN A 70 -12.59 -1.40 12.00
CA GLN A 70 -13.09 -0.13 11.42
C GLN A 70 -13.68 -0.36 10.03
N ALA A 71 -12.98 -1.09 9.15
CA ALA A 71 -13.47 -1.43 7.82
C ALA A 71 -14.80 -2.17 7.89
N THR A 72 -14.92 -3.17 8.78
CA THR A 72 -16.16 -3.94 8.96
C THR A 72 -17.30 -3.04 9.46
N ALA A 73 -17.04 -2.15 10.40
CA ALA A 73 -18.03 -1.22 10.93
C ALA A 73 -18.58 -0.24 9.85
N LEU A 74 -17.73 0.10 8.87
CA LEU A 74 -18.10 0.97 7.74
C LEU A 74 -18.55 0.21 6.49
N GLY A 75 -18.74 -1.12 6.57
CA GLY A 75 -19.14 -1.94 5.42
C GLY A 75 -18.06 -2.08 4.34
N VAL A 76 -16.81 -1.66 4.61
CA VAL A 76 -15.70 -1.73 3.65
C VAL A 76 -15.11 -3.13 3.63
N ARG A 77 -14.86 -3.66 2.45
CA ARG A 77 -14.25 -4.98 2.26
C ARG A 77 -12.83 -5.02 2.81
N THR A 78 -12.47 -6.16 3.37
CA THR A 78 -11.09 -6.41 3.84
C THR A 78 -10.49 -7.62 3.15
N HIS A 79 -9.18 -7.55 2.86
CA HIS A 79 -8.40 -8.69 2.40
C HIS A 79 -7.20 -8.90 3.32
N ARG A 80 -7.25 -9.98 4.09
CA ARG A 80 -6.16 -10.34 5.00
C ARG A 80 -5.12 -11.21 4.31
N ILE A 81 -3.87 -10.81 4.39
CA ILE A 81 -2.74 -11.54 3.86
C ILE A 81 -2.45 -12.78 4.72
N SER A 82 -2.32 -13.94 4.09
CA SER A 82 -1.77 -15.12 4.77
C SER A 82 -0.24 -15.05 4.87
N GLY A 83 0.31 -15.62 5.94
CA GLY A 83 1.77 -15.74 6.11
C GLY A 83 2.43 -16.50 4.97
N GLY A 84 1.80 -17.58 4.51
CA GLY A 84 2.29 -18.41 3.40
C GLY A 84 2.41 -17.62 2.09
N LEU A 85 1.43 -16.77 1.76
CA LEU A 85 1.51 -15.93 0.57
C LEU A 85 2.67 -14.93 0.66
N ARG A 86 2.87 -14.31 1.81
CA ARG A 86 4.00 -13.39 2.04
C ARG A 86 5.33 -14.10 1.84
N THR A 87 5.51 -15.27 2.43
CA THR A 87 6.73 -16.07 2.29
C THR A 87 6.96 -16.47 0.83
N LYS A 88 5.93 -16.93 0.12
CA LYS A 88 6.01 -17.28 -1.31
C LYS A 88 6.47 -16.10 -2.16
N VAL A 89 5.91 -14.91 -1.95
CA VAL A 89 6.28 -13.71 -2.70
C VAL A 89 7.68 -13.23 -2.32
N SER A 90 8.05 -13.26 -1.03
CA SER A 90 9.42 -12.91 -0.61
C SER A 90 10.46 -13.77 -1.29
N ARG A 91 10.26 -15.09 -1.34
CA ARG A 91 11.16 -16.04 -2.01
C ARG A 91 11.22 -15.84 -3.53
N GLN A 92 10.15 -15.37 -4.16
CA GLN A 92 10.15 -15.06 -5.59
C GLN A 92 11.14 -13.95 -5.94
N PHE A 93 11.24 -12.92 -5.08
CA PHE A 93 12.17 -11.81 -5.30
C PHE A 93 13.58 -12.14 -4.80
N PHE A 94 13.69 -12.88 -3.69
CA PHE A 94 14.95 -13.17 -3.00
C PHE A 94 14.97 -14.61 -2.47
N PRO A 95 15.18 -15.60 -3.34
CA PRO A 95 15.07 -17.02 -2.96
C PRO A 95 16.08 -17.44 -1.89
N LYS A 96 17.26 -16.81 -1.84
CA LYS A 96 18.32 -17.12 -0.90
C LYS A 96 18.25 -16.35 0.43
N ARG A 97 17.22 -15.51 0.63
CA ARG A 97 17.05 -14.71 1.86
C ARG A 97 15.83 -15.19 2.65
N SER A 98 16.08 -15.82 3.78
CA SER A 98 15.03 -16.24 4.72
C SER A 98 14.55 -15.11 5.65
N ASP A 99 15.40 -14.11 5.87
CA ASP A 99 15.19 -12.97 6.76
C ASP A 99 14.32 -11.86 6.14
N TYR A 100 14.19 -11.85 4.81
CA TYR A 100 13.45 -10.80 4.12
C TYR A 100 11.96 -11.10 4.00
N ARG A 101 11.16 -10.12 4.35
CA ARG A 101 9.69 -10.14 4.18
C ARG A 101 9.23 -8.92 3.39
N VAL A 102 8.62 -9.16 2.24
CA VAL A 102 8.03 -8.09 1.43
C VAL A 102 7.03 -7.26 2.24
N SER A 103 7.00 -5.95 1.98
CA SER A 103 6.01 -5.06 2.58
C SER A 103 4.59 -5.42 2.16
N THR A 104 3.62 -4.94 2.90
CA THR A 104 2.20 -5.13 2.56
C THR A 104 1.85 -4.45 1.24
N GLY A 105 2.43 -3.28 0.96
CA GLY A 105 2.23 -2.55 -0.29
C GLY A 105 2.75 -3.31 -1.50
N LEU A 106 4.00 -3.78 -1.45
CA LEU A 106 4.56 -4.59 -2.54
C LEU A 106 3.73 -5.85 -2.80
N LEU A 107 3.31 -6.52 -1.73
CA LEU A 107 2.49 -7.73 -1.85
C LEU A 107 1.13 -7.43 -2.49
N CYS A 108 0.50 -6.30 -2.14
CA CYS A 108 -0.74 -5.84 -2.75
C CYS A 108 -0.56 -5.62 -4.26
N ALA A 109 0.48 -4.90 -4.67
CA ALA A 109 0.79 -4.65 -6.08
C ALA A 109 1.03 -5.96 -6.85
N VAL A 110 1.82 -6.88 -6.29
CA VAL A 110 2.03 -8.22 -6.89
C VAL A 110 0.72 -8.97 -7.09
N GLN A 111 -0.19 -8.93 -6.12
CA GLN A 111 -1.48 -9.60 -6.25
C GLN A 111 -2.39 -8.92 -7.28
N CYS A 112 -2.45 -7.60 -7.33
CA CYS A 112 -3.22 -6.88 -8.34
C CYS A 112 -2.77 -7.28 -9.75
N VAL A 113 -1.46 -7.28 -10.00
CA VAL A 113 -0.89 -7.72 -11.28
C VAL A 113 -1.23 -9.18 -11.58
N ARG A 114 -1.05 -10.10 -10.63
CA ARG A 114 -1.39 -11.52 -10.80
C ARG A 114 -2.86 -11.77 -11.06
N TYR A 115 -3.72 -10.92 -10.53
CA TYR A 115 -5.17 -11.03 -10.72
C TYR A 115 -5.67 -10.30 -11.97
N GLY A 116 -4.74 -9.76 -12.78
CA GLY A 116 -5.05 -9.18 -14.08
C GLY A 116 -5.62 -7.77 -14.01
N ALA A 117 -5.17 -6.94 -13.06
CA ALA A 117 -5.43 -5.51 -13.10
C ALA A 117 -4.88 -4.93 -14.42
N ALA A 118 -5.65 -4.08 -15.09
CA ALA A 118 -5.23 -3.42 -16.32
C ALA A 118 -4.17 -2.34 -16.04
N ARG A 119 -4.31 -1.67 -14.89
CA ARG A 119 -3.39 -0.63 -14.44
C ARG A 119 -3.32 -0.61 -12.92
N VAL A 120 -2.13 -0.41 -12.37
CA VAL A 120 -1.88 -0.28 -10.93
C VAL A 120 -1.11 1.01 -10.68
N GLU A 121 -1.74 1.94 -10.01
CA GLU A 121 -1.15 3.23 -9.63
C GLU A 121 -0.79 3.19 -8.15
N LEU A 122 0.38 3.72 -7.81
CA LEU A 122 0.95 3.65 -6.46
C LEU A 122 1.07 5.06 -5.90
N TYR A 123 0.39 5.34 -4.80
CA TYR A 123 0.37 6.62 -4.11
C TYR A 123 0.77 6.47 -2.65
N GLY A 124 1.53 7.41 -2.11
CA GLY A 124 1.93 7.40 -0.71
C GLY A 124 2.89 6.28 -0.32
N PHE A 125 3.86 5.98 -1.21
CA PHE A 125 4.97 5.08 -0.97
C PHE A 125 6.28 5.84 -1.08
N ASP A 126 7.17 5.68 -0.10
CA ASP A 126 8.49 6.33 -0.11
C ASP A 126 9.58 5.47 0.56
N LEU A 127 9.30 4.21 0.80
CA LEU A 127 10.18 3.27 1.54
C LEU A 127 10.50 3.79 2.96
N GLN A 128 9.53 4.44 3.61
CA GLN A 128 9.62 5.04 4.95
C GLN A 128 10.71 6.12 5.08
N ARG A 129 10.91 6.91 4.05
CA ARG A 129 11.76 8.11 4.10
C ARG A 129 11.10 9.26 4.85
N SER A 130 9.76 9.35 4.79
CA SER A 130 8.96 10.27 5.59
C SER A 130 8.27 9.55 6.75
N GLU A 131 7.80 10.31 7.73
CA GLU A 131 6.88 9.79 8.73
C GLU A 131 5.56 9.39 8.07
N HIS A 132 4.85 8.45 8.68
CA HIS A 132 3.51 8.12 8.20
C HIS A 132 2.54 9.27 8.49
N VAL A 133 1.59 9.51 7.58
CA VAL A 133 0.44 10.36 7.89
C VAL A 133 -0.22 9.80 9.14
N GLN A 134 -0.29 10.63 10.18
CA GLN A 134 -0.79 10.21 11.47
C GLN A 134 -2.31 10.30 11.46
N GLU A 135 -2.97 9.16 11.45
CA GLU A 135 -4.35 9.12 11.89
C GLU A 135 -4.41 9.45 13.39
N ARG A 136 -5.20 10.43 13.75
CA ARG A 136 -5.75 10.50 15.11
C ARG A 136 -6.72 9.30 15.22
N THR A 137 -6.25 8.21 15.79
CA THR A 137 -7.16 7.15 16.19
C THR A 137 -8.12 7.73 17.23
N PRO A 138 -9.42 7.37 17.23
CA PRO A 138 -10.41 7.88 18.18
C PRO A 138 -10.00 7.72 19.64
N ASP A 139 -9.11 6.78 19.94
CA ASP A 139 -8.54 6.48 21.24
C ASP A 139 -7.24 7.28 21.56
N GLY A 140 -6.90 8.29 20.74
CA GLY A 140 -5.75 9.16 20.97
C GLY A 140 -4.40 8.43 20.86
N HIS A 141 -4.39 7.19 20.45
CA HIS A 141 -3.16 6.45 20.20
C HIS A 141 -2.52 7.00 18.93
N ASN A 142 -1.78 8.10 19.12
CA ASN A 142 -0.73 8.48 18.20
C ASN A 142 0.33 7.37 18.29
N PRO A 143 0.50 6.46 17.31
CA PRO A 143 1.69 5.66 17.26
C PRO A 143 2.82 6.67 17.08
N LYS A 144 3.38 7.16 18.21
CA LYS A 144 4.59 7.99 18.26
C LYS A 144 5.49 7.47 17.17
N GLY A 145 5.82 8.35 16.25
CA GLY A 145 6.58 8.06 15.04
C GLY A 145 7.44 6.82 15.23
N ASN A 146 6.88 5.69 14.89
CA ASN A 146 7.65 4.48 14.89
C ASN A 146 8.71 4.78 13.86
N LYS A 147 9.86 5.26 14.32
CA LYS A 147 11.09 5.00 13.59
C LYS A 147 11.01 3.52 13.30
N ALA A 148 10.46 3.22 12.15
CA ALA A 148 9.93 1.93 11.82
C ALA A 148 10.98 0.95 12.24
N ARG A 149 10.57 -0.06 12.98
CA ARG A 149 11.48 -1.13 13.37
C ARG A 149 12.02 -1.72 12.08
N THR A 150 13.08 -1.10 11.59
CA THR A 150 13.72 -1.30 10.27
C THR A 150 14.20 -2.73 10.06
N TRP A 151 14.21 -3.51 11.12
CA TRP A 151 14.64 -4.92 11.09
C TRP A 151 13.65 -5.90 10.43
N TRP A 152 12.38 -5.49 10.19
CA TRP A 152 11.41 -6.32 9.45
C TRP A 152 11.41 -6.07 7.93
N HIS A 153 11.80 -4.87 7.51
CA HIS A 153 11.86 -4.47 6.13
C HIS A 153 13.24 -3.89 5.83
N ILE A 154 13.97 -4.53 4.96
CA ILE A 154 15.27 -4.04 4.49
C ILE A 154 14.98 -3.19 3.25
N TRP A 155 14.90 -1.87 3.42
CA TRP A 155 14.43 -0.96 2.37
C TRP A 155 15.27 -0.98 1.10
N THR A 156 16.57 -1.20 1.20
CA THR A 156 17.44 -1.39 0.03
C THR A 156 17.08 -2.64 -0.77
N VAL A 157 16.64 -3.69 -0.09
CA VAL A 157 16.15 -4.93 -0.70
C VAL A 157 14.74 -4.71 -1.27
N GLU A 158 13.89 -4.04 -0.55
CA GLU A 158 12.53 -3.67 -0.97
C GLU A 158 12.56 -2.81 -2.25
N LYS A 159 13.45 -1.81 -2.32
CA LYS A 159 13.67 -0.99 -3.52
C LYS A 159 14.02 -1.85 -4.74
N LYS A 160 14.90 -2.85 -4.58
CA LYS A 160 15.25 -3.79 -5.65
C LYS A 160 14.03 -4.62 -6.09
N ALA A 161 13.20 -5.06 -5.16
CA ALA A 161 11.99 -5.82 -5.46
C ALA A 161 10.96 -4.98 -6.24
N TRP A 162 10.74 -3.73 -5.86
CA TRP A 162 9.87 -2.81 -6.60
C TRP A 162 10.38 -2.56 -8.02
N ARG A 163 11.68 -2.27 -8.18
CA ARG A 163 12.29 -2.10 -9.52
C ARG A 163 12.10 -3.33 -10.40
N ARG A 164 12.31 -4.53 -9.85
CA ARG A 164 12.08 -5.80 -10.56
C ARG A 164 10.62 -5.97 -10.97
N LEU A 165 9.69 -5.69 -10.07
CA LEU A 165 8.25 -5.81 -10.35
C LEU A 165 7.84 -4.86 -11.48
N ILE A 166 8.23 -3.59 -11.40
CA ILE A 166 7.90 -2.57 -12.41
C ILE A 166 8.52 -2.95 -13.76
N LYS A 167 9.81 -3.31 -13.79
CA LYS A 167 10.50 -3.73 -15.01
C LYS A 167 9.87 -4.98 -15.65
N SER A 168 9.37 -5.91 -14.84
CA SER A 168 8.74 -7.14 -15.35
C SER A 168 7.31 -6.94 -15.87
N ARG A 169 6.73 -5.77 -15.69
CA ARG A 169 5.35 -5.43 -16.08
C ARG A 169 5.28 -4.00 -16.63
N PRO A 170 5.98 -3.73 -17.73
CA PRO A 170 5.96 -2.40 -18.34
C PRO A 170 4.52 -2.05 -18.76
N GLY A 171 4.15 -0.79 -18.55
CA GLY A 171 2.81 -0.31 -18.90
C GLY A 171 1.67 -0.76 -17.97
N ILE A 172 1.98 -1.46 -16.84
CA ILE A 172 0.94 -1.84 -15.86
C ILE A 172 1.10 -1.10 -14.55
N ILE A 173 2.33 -0.91 -14.04
CA ILE A 173 2.58 -0.32 -12.73
C ILE A 173 3.11 1.10 -12.88
N TYR A 174 2.43 2.04 -12.24
CA TYR A 174 2.69 3.48 -12.32
C TYR A 174 2.90 4.04 -10.91
N PRO A 175 4.17 4.17 -10.45
CA PRO A 175 4.48 4.92 -9.24
C PRO A 175 4.14 6.40 -9.43
N ASP A 176 3.65 7.05 -8.38
CA ASP A 176 3.55 8.51 -8.36
C ASP A 176 4.96 9.15 -8.53
N PRO A 177 5.04 10.46 -8.82
CA PRO A 177 6.33 11.12 -9.05
C PRO A 177 7.30 10.95 -7.90
N ILE A 178 6.84 11.04 -6.65
CA ILE A 178 7.67 10.92 -5.45
C ILE A 178 8.24 9.50 -5.33
N PHE A 179 7.39 8.49 -5.46
CA PHE A 179 7.87 7.11 -5.37
C PHE A 179 8.80 6.75 -6.53
N ARG A 180 8.56 7.31 -7.70
CA ARG A 180 9.45 7.14 -8.87
C ARG A 180 10.86 7.66 -8.58
N GLU A 181 10.98 8.84 -7.94
CA GLU A 181 12.29 9.37 -7.51
C GLU A 181 12.95 8.49 -6.45
N VAL A 182 12.19 8.01 -5.48
CA VAL A 182 12.70 7.07 -4.46
C VAL A 182 13.26 5.80 -5.10
N LEU A 183 12.69 5.37 -6.20
CA LEU A 183 13.09 4.16 -6.91
C LEU A 183 14.30 4.34 -7.85
N LYS A 184 14.71 5.54 -8.19
CA LYS A 184 15.98 5.81 -8.90
C LYS A 184 17.19 5.44 -8.04
#